data_d27879613380e9fa6512155467326e2a
#
_entry.id   d27879613380e9fa6512155467326e2a
#
_cell.length_a   1.000
_cell.length_b   1.000
_cell.length_c   1.000
_cell.angle_alpha   90.00
_cell.angle_beta   90.00
_cell.angle_gamma   90.00
#
_symmetry.space_group_name_H-M   'P 1'
#
loop_
_entity.id
_entity.type
_entity.pdbx_description
1 polymer ?
#
loop_
_entity_poly.entity_id
_entity_poly.type
_entity_poly.pdbx_seq_one_letter_code
_entity_poly.pdbx_strand_id
1 'polypeptide(L)'
;MHALHLRLPKNFVLEERLDRYADAIEAFPTSYAGRWAEACAPLTAQGLGRFREARLDLGCGKGAFLIEAARREPDVLWVGIDNEPICIAYTAQGI
;
A
#
# COMPACT_ATOMS: atom_id res chain seq x y z
N MET A 1 22.10 7.15 -7.27
CA MET A 1 20.81 7.04 -6.57
C MET A 1 20.25 8.43 -6.37
N HIS A 2 19.05 8.66 -6.88
CA HIS A 2 18.41 9.96 -6.72
C HIS A 2 17.73 10.04 -5.37
N ALA A 3 18.11 11.05 -4.59
CA ALA A 3 17.33 11.40 -3.40
C ALA A 3 15.99 11.98 -3.84
N LEU A 4 14.91 11.40 -3.38
CA LEU A 4 13.58 11.95 -3.57
C LEU A 4 13.42 13.19 -2.68
N HIS A 5 13.38 14.35 -3.31
CA HIS A 5 13.04 15.58 -2.61
C HIS A 5 11.53 15.72 -2.58
N LEU A 6 10.91 15.22 -1.52
CA LEU A 6 9.49 15.39 -1.31
C LEU A 6 9.25 16.68 -0.55
N ARG A 7 8.41 17.55 -1.08
CA ARG A 7 7.89 18.68 -0.33
C ARG A 7 6.85 18.17 0.65
N LEU A 8 7.13 18.32 1.93
CA LEU A 8 6.21 17.91 2.97
C LEU A 8 5.40 19.12 3.48
N PRO A 9 4.11 18.93 3.81
CA PRO A 9 3.33 19.94 4.48
C PRO A 9 4.02 20.40 5.78
N LYS A 10 3.80 21.63 6.19
CA LYS A 10 4.44 22.23 7.36
C LYS A 10 4.25 21.43 8.65
N ASN A 11 3.11 20.75 8.78
CA ASN A 11 2.74 19.96 9.96
C ASN A 11 2.79 18.47 9.71
N PHE A 12 3.60 18.02 8.73
CA PHE A 12 3.74 16.61 8.41
C PHE A 12 4.57 15.89 9.48
N VAL A 13 3.96 14.92 10.14
CA VAL A 13 4.63 14.02 11.08
C VAL A 13 4.48 12.59 10.54
N LEU A 14 5.61 11.98 10.15
CA LEU A 14 5.60 10.66 9.49
C LEU A 14 4.97 9.58 10.37
N GLU A 15 5.36 9.50 11.63
CA GLU A 15 4.85 8.49 12.56
C GLU A 15 3.33 8.58 12.69
N GLU A 16 2.79 9.77 12.81
CA GLU A 16 1.34 10.00 12.89
C GLU A 16 0.63 9.54 11.62
N ARG A 17 1.22 9.81 10.45
CA ARG A 17 0.64 9.39 9.18
C ARG A 17 0.66 7.87 9.01
N LEU A 18 1.74 7.22 9.38
CA LEU A 18 1.82 5.76 9.34
C LEU A 18 0.80 5.11 10.27
N ASP A 19 0.59 5.66 11.46
CA ASP A 19 -0.42 5.19 12.39
C ASP A 19 -1.84 5.40 11.86
N ARG A 20 -2.11 6.58 11.30
CA ARG A 20 -3.42 6.94 10.77
C ARG A 20 -3.87 6.00 9.66
N TYR A 21 -2.95 5.55 8.81
CA TYR A 21 -3.23 4.70 7.66
C TYR A 21 -2.74 3.27 7.83
N ALA A 22 -2.56 2.83 9.07
CA ALA A 22 -2.01 1.51 9.39
C ALA A 22 -2.81 0.36 8.76
N ASP A 23 -4.12 0.52 8.58
CA ASP A 23 -4.97 -0.50 7.98
C ASP A 23 -4.60 -0.80 6.52
N ALA A 24 -3.97 0.14 5.84
CA ALA A 24 -3.54 -0.03 4.46
C ALA A 24 -2.07 -0.46 4.34
N ILE A 25 -1.36 -0.60 5.47
CA ILE A 25 0.07 -0.88 5.51
C ILE A 25 0.31 -2.23 6.17
N GLU A 26 1.00 -3.14 5.46
CA GLU A 26 1.35 -4.45 6.02
C GLU A 26 2.76 -4.40 6.61
N ALA A 27 2.84 -4.54 7.92
CA ALA A 27 4.10 -4.51 8.66
C ALA A 27 4.85 -5.86 8.63
N PHE A 28 4.15 -6.95 8.34
CA PHE A 28 4.72 -8.31 8.37
C PHE A 28 4.39 -9.07 7.08
N PRO A 29 4.92 -8.62 5.93
CA PRO A 29 4.50 -9.15 4.63
C PRO A 29 4.82 -10.63 4.45
N THR A 30 5.84 -11.16 5.11
CA THR A 30 6.19 -12.57 5.02
C THR A 30 5.13 -13.50 5.58
N SER A 31 4.23 -13.01 6.43
CA SER A 31 3.13 -13.79 6.97
C SER A 31 2.13 -14.23 5.89
N TYR A 32 2.13 -13.55 4.74
CA TYR A 32 1.25 -13.86 3.60
C TYR A 32 1.97 -14.60 2.47
N ALA A 33 3.18 -15.09 2.70
CA ALA A 33 3.94 -15.76 1.63
C ALA A 33 3.13 -16.91 1.01
N GLY A 34 2.97 -16.86 -0.31
CA GLY A 34 2.22 -17.85 -1.08
C GLY A 34 0.70 -17.75 -1.00
N ARG A 35 0.13 -16.80 -0.24
CA ARG A 35 -1.32 -16.73 -0.03
C ARG A 35 -1.88 -15.31 0.04
N TRP A 36 -1.19 -14.32 -0.52
CA TRP A 36 -1.60 -12.91 -0.47
C TRP A 36 -3.04 -12.70 -0.94
N ALA A 37 -3.40 -13.27 -2.07
CA ALA A 37 -4.72 -13.06 -2.66
C ALA A 37 -5.87 -13.64 -1.82
N GLU A 38 -5.58 -14.58 -0.93
CA GLU A 38 -6.59 -15.29 -0.15
C GLU A 38 -6.72 -14.80 1.29
N ALA A 39 -5.62 -14.30 1.86
CA ALA A 39 -5.52 -14.06 3.30
C ALA A 39 -5.24 -12.61 3.68
N CYS A 40 -5.13 -11.69 2.72
CA CYS A 40 -4.85 -10.29 3.01
C CYS A 40 -5.94 -9.66 3.89
N ALA A 41 -5.55 -8.86 4.87
CA ALA A 41 -6.47 -8.23 5.82
C ALA A 41 -7.60 -7.40 5.18
N PRO A 42 -7.36 -6.60 4.12
CA PRO A 42 -8.45 -5.88 3.46
C PRO A 42 -9.55 -6.79 2.91
N LEU A 43 -9.16 -7.96 2.45
CA LEU A 43 -10.10 -8.95 1.95
C LEU A 43 -11.04 -9.43 3.06
N THR A 44 -10.48 -9.75 4.21
CA THR A 44 -11.25 -10.19 5.38
C THR A 44 -12.16 -9.09 5.89
N ALA A 45 -11.66 -7.87 6.00
CA ALA A 45 -12.41 -6.73 6.51
C ALA A 45 -13.60 -6.35 5.62
N GLN A 46 -13.47 -6.54 4.31
CA GLN A 46 -14.52 -6.21 3.34
C GLN A 46 -15.43 -7.39 3.02
N GLY A 47 -15.14 -8.58 3.51
CA GLY A 47 -15.94 -9.77 3.24
C GLY A 47 -15.90 -10.23 1.79
N LEU A 48 -14.84 -9.91 1.06
CA LEU A 48 -14.73 -10.18 -0.38
C LEU A 48 -14.39 -11.63 -0.72
N GLY A 49 -14.07 -12.47 0.25
CA GLY A 49 -13.66 -13.85 0.02
C GLY A 49 -12.22 -13.96 -0.41
N ARG A 50 -11.90 -13.67 -1.67
CA ARG A 50 -10.52 -13.69 -2.17
C ARG A 50 -10.37 -12.82 -3.40
N PHE A 51 -9.16 -12.29 -3.61
CA PHE A 51 -8.81 -11.63 -4.86
C PHE A 51 -8.49 -12.67 -5.94
N ARG A 52 -8.69 -12.29 -7.20
CA ARG A 52 -8.36 -13.15 -8.34
C ARG A 52 -6.85 -13.42 -8.44
N GLU A 53 -6.04 -12.44 -8.16
CA GLU A 53 -4.57 -12.52 -8.16
C GLU A 53 -3.98 -11.38 -7.35
N ALA A 54 -2.68 -11.47 -7.06
CA ALA A 54 -1.91 -10.40 -6.44
C ALA A 54 -0.84 -9.91 -7.40
N ARG A 55 -0.65 -8.59 -7.49
CA ARG A 55 0.37 -7.94 -8.32
C ARG A 55 1.19 -7.00 -7.47
N LEU A 56 2.48 -6.90 -7.78
CA LEU A 56 3.41 -6.05 -7.05
C LEU A 56 3.77 -4.81 -7.87
N ASP A 57 3.80 -3.67 -7.21
CA ASP A 57 4.37 -2.44 -7.74
C ASP A 57 5.64 -2.13 -6.95
N LEU A 58 6.80 -2.43 -7.53
CA LEU A 58 8.10 -2.21 -6.88
C LEU A 58 8.50 -0.76 -7.03
N GLY A 59 8.80 -0.10 -5.90
CA GLY A 59 9.09 1.32 -5.91
C GLY A 59 7.86 2.16 -6.20
N CYS A 60 6.78 1.92 -5.45
CA CYS A 60 5.47 2.52 -5.74
C CYS A 60 5.43 4.06 -5.58
N GLY A 61 6.43 4.67 -4.97
CA GLY A 61 6.49 6.11 -4.76
C GLY A 61 5.26 6.61 -3.99
N LYS A 62 4.59 7.65 -4.50
CA LYS A 62 3.35 8.18 -3.89
C LYS A 62 2.10 7.38 -4.26
N GLY A 63 2.26 6.32 -5.04
CA GLY A 63 1.18 5.37 -5.31
C GLY A 63 0.21 5.77 -6.41
N ALA A 64 0.51 6.75 -7.25
CA ALA A 64 -0.41 7.20 -8.30
C ALA A 64 -0.80 6.07 -9.25
N PHE A 65 0.18 5.30 -9.74
CA PHE A 65 -0.09 4.14 -10.58
C PHE A 65 -0.85 3.04 -9.82
N LEU A 66 -0.39 2.72 -8.62
CA LEU A 66 -0.97 1.65 -7.80
C LEU A 66 -2.44 1.92 -7.49
N ILE A 67 -2.77 3.13 -7.08
CA ILE A 67 -4.13 3.52 -6.72
C ILE A 67 -5.05 3.46 -7.96
N GLU A 68 -4.60 3.98 -9.08
CA GLU A 68 -5.38 3.94 -10.32
C GLU A 68 -5.58 2.51 -10.81
N ALA A 69 -4.55 1.67 -10.76
CA ALA A 69 -4.66 0.27 -11.14
C ALA A 69 -5.66 -0.48 -10.24
N ALA A 70 -5.64 -0.23 -8.94
CA ALA A 70 -6.58 -0.83 -8.00
C ALA A 70 -8.03 -0.41 -8.27
N ARG A 71 -8.25 0.83 -8.69
CA ARG A 71 -9.59 1.30 -9.07
C ARG A 71 -10.10 0.62 -10.34
N ARG A 72 -9.22 0.37 -11.30
CA ARG A 72 -9.59 -0.27 -12.57
C ARG A 72 -9.82 -1.78 -12.44
N GLU A 73 -9.07 -2.42 -11.55
CA GLU A 73 -9.15 -3.86 -11.33
C GLU A 73 -9.34 -4.16 -9.85
N PRO A 74 -10.55 -3.94 -9.31
CA PRO A 74 -10.81 -4.09 -7.88
C PRO A 74 -10.79 -5.53 -7.40
N ASP A 75 -10.81 -6.51 -8.31
CA ASP A 75 -10.69 -7.93 -8.00
C ASP A 75 -9.24 -8.42 -7.92
N VAL A 76 -8.28 -7.54 -8.17
CA VAL A 76 -6.85 -7.79 -8.04
C VAL A 76 -6.33 -7.13 -6.77
N LEU A 77 -5.55 -7.87 -5.99
CA LEU A 77 -4.82 -7.29 -4.87
C LEU A 77 -3.55 -6.62 -5.40
N TRP A 78 -3.47 -5.32 -5.27
CA TRP A 78 -2.28 -4.55 -5.62
C TRP A 78 -1.45 -4.26 -4.38
N VAL A 79 -0.18 -4.67 -4.39
CA VAL A 79 0.74 -4.49 -3.28
C VAL A 79 1.87 -3.57 -3.71
N GLY A 80 1.93 -2.40 -3.13
CA GLY A 80 3.00 -1.44 -3.35
C GLY A 80 4.15 -1.67 -2.38
N ILE A 81 5.37 -1.65 -2.88
CA ILE A 81 6.57 -1.80 -2.08
C ILE A 81 7.47 -0.61 -2.33
N ASP A 82 7.92 0.04 -1.25
CA ASP A 82 8.88 1.12 -1.32
C ASP A 82 9.75 1.10 -0.07
N ASN A 83 11.01 1.44 -0.22
CA ASN A 83 11.94 1.53 0.92
C ASN A 83 11.94 2.92 1.57
N GLU A 84 11.13 3.85 1.06
CA GLU A 84 10.99 5.19 1.62
C GLU A 84 9.67 5.29 2.41
N PRO A 85 9.71 5.39 3.75
CA PRO A 85 8.48 5.42 4.56
C PRO A 85 7.53 6.57 4.22
N ILE A 86 8.05 7.71 3.77
CA ILE A 86 7.21 8.84 3.35
C ILE A 86 6.36 8.46 2.13
N CYS A 87 6.94 7.74 1.18
CA CYS A 87 6.21 7.25 0.01
C CYS A 87 5.12 6.26 0.41
N ILE A 88 5.39 5.38 1.35
CA ILE A 88 4.41 4.43 1.89
C ILE A 88 3.24 5.18 2.53
N ALA A 89 3.52 6.21 3.32
CA ALA A 89 2.47 7.02 3.96
C ALA A 89 1.57 7.69 2.93
N TYR A 90 2.12 8.28 1.87
CA TYR A 90 1.34 8.89 0.81
C TYR A 90 0.51 7.88 0.02
N THR A 91 1.09 6.73 -0.29
CA THR A 91 0.35 5.67 -0.99
C THR A 91 -0.83 5.18 -0.15
N ALA A 92 -0.61 4.91 1.12
CA ALA A 92 -1.66 4.47 2.04
C ALA A 92 -2.78 5.51 2.18
N GLN A 93 -2.41 6.79 2.22
CA GLN A 93 -3.38 7.89 2.29
C GLN A 93 -4.30 7.93 1.07
N GLY A 94 -3.80 7.55 -0.10
CA GLY A 94 -4.56 7.59 -1.36
C GLY A 94 -5.53 6.42 -1.56
N ILE A 95 -5.46 5.41 -0.69
CA ILE A 95 -6.31 4.22 -0.80
C ILE A 95 -7.77 4.45 -0.33
#